data_67cac2770b961d4fc63385c570d616f7
#
_entry.id   67cac2770b961d4fc63385c570d616f7
#
_cell.length_a   1.000
_cell.length_b   1.000
_cell.length_c   1.000
_cell.angle_alpha   90.00
_cell.angle_beta   90.00
_cell.angle_gamma   90.00
#
_symmetry.space_group_name_H-M   'P 1'
#
loop_
_entity.id
_entity.type
_entity.pdbx_description
1 polymer ?
#
loop_
_entity_poly.entity_id
_entity_poly.type
_entity_poly.pdbx_seq_one_letter_code
_entity_poly.pdbx_strand_id
1 'polypeptide(L)'
;MSQPRQIRVIVGEDQAFVREGIVHVLTDGGFDVVGTTADAEDLVRMAQAYRPDVVVADIQMPPAHADDGLQAALAIRAAQPGVGVLVLSQFLEDSYVFDLVADGAQGVGYLLKEKVGNLEMFTDAVRRVADGGSALDPDVVARLVGRKQKASLIDSLTPREREVLTLIAEGRSNGGIAHELVVTVAAVERHVTSIFDKFGLHQSPDQHRRVLAVLKYLKA
;
A
#
# COMPACT_ATOMS: atom_id res chain seq x y z
N MET A 1 -41.32 -7.81 -9.52
CA MET A 1 -39.92 -8.22 -9.26
C MET A 1 -39.09 -6.95 -9.44
N SER A 2 -38.57 -6.38 -8.34
CA SER A 2 -37.70 -5.20 -8.42
C SER A 2 -36.42 -5.58 -9.16
N GLN A 3 -36.04 -4.82 -10.17
CA GLN A 3 -34.70 -4.97 -10.79
C GLN A 3 -33.63 -4.78 -9.70
N PRO A 4 -32.58 -5.61 -9.67
CA PRO A 4 -31.50 -5.40 -8.74
C PRO A 4 -30.94 -3.99 -8.97
N ARG A 5 -30.74 -3.23 -7.91
CA ARG A 5 -30.14 -1.89 -7.97
C ARG A 5 -28.77 -2.00 -8.61
N GLN A 6 -28.56 -1.27 -9.70
CA GLN A 6 -27.23 -1.21 -10.33
C GLN A 6 -26.25 -0.49 -9.39
N ILE A 7 -25.04 -1.02 -9.30
CA ILE A 7 -23.95 -0.40 -8.54
C ILE A 7 -23.51 0.86 -9.28
N ARG A 8 -23.55 2.00 -8.60
CA ARG A 8 -23.19 3.31 -9.14
C ARG A 8 -21.70 3.55 -8.97
N VAL A 9 -21.02 3.86 -10.07
CA VAL A 9 -19.56 4.00 -10.11
C VAL A 9 -19.16 5.38 -10.64
N ILE A 10 -18.15 6.00 -10.03
CA ILE A 10 -17.43 7.15 -10.59
C ILE A 10 -16.02 6.68 -10.97
N VAL A 11 -15.54 7.15 -12.13
CA VAL A 11 -14.20 6.81 -12.63
C VAL A 11 -13.33 8.06 -12.68
N GLY A 12 -12.21 8.06 -11.97
CA GLY A 12 -11.13 9.04 -12.04
C GLY A 12 -9.92 8.43 -12.77
N GLU A 13 -9.58 8.99 -13.95
CA GLU A 13 -8.45 8.56 -14.76
C GLU A 13 -8.07 9.69 -15.71
N ASP A 14 -6.82 10.13 -15.71
CA ASP A 14 -6.37 11.27 -16.51
C ASP A 14 -6.24 10.93 -18.00
N GLN A 15 -5.81 9.69 -18.31
CA GLN A 15 -5.66 9.23 -19.68
C GLN A 15 -7.01 8.92 -20.33
N ALA A 16 -7.45 9.76 -21.27
CA ALA A 16 -8.76 9.65 -21.88
C ALA A 16 -9.06 8.25 -22.46
N PHE A 17 -8.10 7.65 -23.14
CA PHE A 17 -8.28 6.33 -23.75
C PHE A 17 -8.47 5.21 -22.70
N VAL A 18 -7.72 5.27 -21.59
CA VAL A 18 -7.85 4.31 -20.48
C VAL A 18 -9.18 4.51 -19.77
N ARG A 19 -9.57 5.77 -19.53
CA ARG A 19 -10.86 6.13 -18.93
C ARG A 19 -12.04 5.58 -19.71
N GLU A 20 -12.06 5.79 -21.03
CA GLU A 20 -13.11 5.25 -21.91
C GLU A 20 -13.14 3.71 -21.88
N GLY A 21 -11.98 3.07 -21.86
CA GLY A 21 -11.87 1.61 -21.71
C GLY A 21 -12.48 1.11 -20.41
N ILE A 22 -12.17 1.76 -19.28
CA ILE A 22 -12.74 1.41 -17.96
C ILE A 22 -14.26 1.60 -17.96
N VAL A 23 -14.75 2.73 -18.51
CA VAL A 23 -16.19 3.01 -18.63
C VAL A 23 -16.91 1.93 -19.43
N HIS A 24 -16.32 1.54 -20.58
CA HIS A 24 -16.90 0.50 -21.44
C HIS A 24 -17.01 -0.83 -20.68
N VAL A 25 -15.92 -1.27 -20.03
CA VAL A 25 -15.89 -2.51 -19.23
C VAL A 25 -16.93 -2.50 -18.12
N LEU A 26 -17.06 -1.38 -17.40
CA LEU A 26 -18.03 -1.25 -16.31
C LEU A 26 -19.47 -1.28 -16.85
N THR A 27 -19.73 -0.56 -17.92
CA THR A 27 -21.07 -0.50 -18.52
C THR A 27 -21.49 -1.89 -19.02
N ASP A 28 -20.61 -2.61 -19.72
CA ASP A 28 -20.86 -3.98 -20.17
C ASP A 28 -21.01 -4.95 -18.99
N GLY A 29 -20.31 -4.69 -17.88
CA GLY A 29 -20.45 -5.43 -16.62
C GLY A 29 -21.75 -5.15 -15.85
N GLY A 30 -22.61 -4.24 -16.35
CA GLY A 30 -23.90 -3.90 -15.76
C GLY A 30 -23.84 -2.88 -14.63
N PHE A 31 -22.77 -2.09 -14.56
CA PHE A 31 -22.64 -0.98 -13.61
C PHE A 31 -23.25 0.30 -14.19
N ASP A 32 -23.70 1.20 -13.32
CA ASP A 32 -24.14 2.55 -13.66
C ASP A 32 -22.98 3.53 -13.44
N VAL A 33 -22.28 3.91 -14.54
CA VAL A 33 -21.21 4.91 -14.47
C VAL A 33 -21.83 6.29 -14.42
N VAL A 34 -21.98 6.83 -13.22
CA VAL A 34 -22.66 8.11 -12.96
C VAL A 34 -21.77 9.35 -13.18
N GLY A 35 -20.48 9.15 -13.41
CA GLY A 35 -19.57 10.24 -13.71
C GLY A 35 -18.15 9.80 -13.99
N THR A 36 -17.43 10.64 -14.72
CA THR A 36 -16.00 10.44 -15.04
C THR A 36 -15.25 11.75 -14.92
N THR A 37 -14.01 11.71 -14.49
CA THR A 37 -13.13 12.88 -14.39
C THR A 37 -11.69 12.52 -14.70
N ALA A 38 -10.90 13.54 -15.08
CA ALA A 38 -9.45 13.42 -15.26
C ALA A 38 -8.65 14.04 -14.11
N ASP A 39 -9.32 14.54 -13.07
CA ASP A 39 -8.73 15.35 -12.02
C ASP A 39 -9.15 14.87 -10.64
N ALA A 40 -8.20 14.85 -9.69
CA ALA A 40 -8.41 14.32 -8.35
C ALA A 40 -9.35 15.19 -7.49
N GLU A 41 -9.28 16.52 -7.62
CA GLU A 41 -10.16 17.43 -6.88
C GLU A 41 -11.60 17.31 -7.40
N ASP A 42 -11.77 17.18 -8.72
CA ASP A 42 -13.07 16.91 -9.33
C ASP A 42 -13.65 15.58 -8.89
N LEU A 43 -12.80 14.56 -8.72
CA LEU A 43 -13.22 13.25 -8.24
C LEU A 43 -13.88 13.35 -6.86
N VAL A 44 -13.28 14.10 -5.94
CA VAL A 44 -13.84 14.33 -4.60
C VAL A 44 -15.17 15.08 -4.67
N ARG A 45 -15.26 16.14 -5.51
CA ARG A 45 -16.49 16.92 -5.68
C ARG A 45 -17.62 16.08 -6.26
N MET A 46 -17.31 15.25 -7.25
CA MET A 46 -18.29 14.36 -7.88
C MET A 46 -18.76 13.28 -6.92
N ALA A 47 -17.87 12.67 -6.13
CA ALA A 47 -18.25 11.69 -5.13
C ALA A 47 -19.21 12.27 -4.08
N GLN A 48 -19.00 13.51 -3.65
CA GLN A 48 -19.91 14.21 -2.74
C GLN A 48 -21.28 14.48 -3.35
N ALA A 49 -21.31 14.89 -4.63
CA ALA A 49 -22.54 15.26 -5.34
C ALA A 49 -23.38 14.02 -5.73
N TYR A 50 -22.75 13.00 -6.29
CA TYR A 50 -23.46 11.85 -6.87
C TYR A 50 -23.61 10.69 -5.91
N ARG A 51 -22.86 10.63 -4.79
CA ARG A 51 -22.90 9.56 -3.79
C ARG A 51 -22.86 8.18 -4.44
N PRO A 52 -21.76 7.80 -5.08
CA PRO A 52 -21.62 6.49 -5.72
C PRO A 52 -21.56 5.38 -4.69
N ASP A 53 -21.70 4.14 -5.13
CA ASP A 53 -21.41 2.96 -4.33
C ASP A 53 -19.91 2.66 -4.32
N VAL A 54 -19.22 2.95 -5.46
CA VAL A 54 -17.76 2.77 -5.63
C VAL A 54 -17.16 3.93 -6.42
N VAL A 55 -15.94 4.31 -6.03
CA VAL A 55 -15.04 5.15 -6.82
C VAL A 55 -13.90 4.29 -7.33
N VAL A 56 -13.65 4.31 -8.63
CA VAL A 56 -12.46 3.75 -9.28
C VAL A 56 -11.52 4.90 -9.58
N ALA A 57 -10.32 4.91 -9.03
CA ALA A 57 -9.38 6.02 -9.15
C ALA A 57 -8.00 5.56 -9.60
N ASP A 58 -7.44 6.20 -10.62
CA ASP A 58 -6.00 6.12 -10.86
C ASP A 58 -5.26 6.86 -9.74
N ILE A 59 -4.10 6.34 -9.34
CA ILE A 59 -3.24 7.00 -8.33
C ILE A 59 -2.68 8.31 -8.87
N GLN A 60 -2.17 8.30 -10.10
CA GLN A 60 -1.41 9.39 -10.68
C GLN A 60 -2.29 10.28 -11.55
N MET A 61 -3.05 11.17 -10.93
CA MET A 61 -3.89 12.16 -11.61
C MET A 61 -3.41 13.59 -11.36
N PRO A 62 -3.85 14.58 -12.19
CA PRO A 62 -3.65 15.98 -11.85
C PRO A 62 -4.21 16.33 -10.45
N PRO A 63 -3.67 17.39 -9.78
CA PRO A 63 -2.76 18.41 -10.34
C PRO A 63 -1.27 18.06 -10.34
N ALA A 64 -0.77 17.25 -9.40
CA ALA A 64 0.66 17.00 -9.27
C ALA A 64 1.15 15.74 -10.03
N HIS A 65 0.24 14.85 -10.44
CA HIS A 65 0.55 13.54 -11.06
C HIS A 65 1.46 12.64 -10.18
N ALA A 66 1.35 12.80 -8.85
CA ALA A 66 2.05 11.97 -7.89
C ALA A 66 1.11 10.90 -7.32
N ASP A 67 0.52 11.18 -6.17
CA ASP A 67 -0.45 10.32 -5.49
C ASP A 67 -1.82 11.00 -5.29
N ASP A 68 -2.11 12.02 -6.09
CA ASP A 68 -3.30 12.86 -5.93
C ASP A 68 -4.59 12.06 -5.97
N GLY A 69 -4.67 11.06 -6.86
CA GLY A 69 -5.84 10.19 -6.93
C GLY A 69 -5.99 9.27 -5.71
N LEU A 70 -4.88 8.81 -5.12
CA LEU A 70 -4.91 8.09 -3.86
C LEU A 70 -5.39 8.98 -2.73
N GLN A 71 -4.89 10.22 -2.63
CA GLN A 71 -5.33 11.19 -1.63
C GLN A 71 -6.82 11.53 -1.80
N ALA A 72 -7.30 11.66 -3.04
CA ALA A 72 -8.72 11.81 -3.32
C ALA A 72 -9.55 10.61 -2.83
N ALA A 73 -9.11 9.39 -3.11
CA ALA A 73 -9.77 8.17 -2.65
C ALA A 73 -9.84 8.09 -1.12
N LEU A 74 -8.75 8.43 -0.43
CA LEU A 74 -8.70 8.49 1.04
C LEU A 74 -9.64 9.57 1.60
N ALA A 75 -9.66 10.76 0.99
CA ALA A 75 -10.55 11.85 1.38
C ALA A 75 -12.03 11.48 1.20
N ILE A 76 -12.38 10.83 0.08
CA ILE A 76 -13.74 10.34 -0.18
C ILE A 76 -14.15 9.32 0.88
N ARG A 77 -13.30 8.37 1.19
CA ARG A 77 -13.56 7.33 2.19
C ARG A 77 -13.75 7.90 3.58
N ALA A 78 -12.92 8.88 3.97
CA ALA A 78 -13.04 9.57 5.26
C ALA A 78 -14.35 10.34 5.38
N ALA A 79 -14.77 11.02 4.30
CA ALA A 79 -16.02 11.79 4.26
C ALA A 79 -17.27 10.93 4.12
N GLN A 80 -17.16 9.78 3.46
CA GLN A 80 -18.27 8.86 3.13
C GLN A 80 -17.84 7.40 3.37
N PRO A 81 -17.82 6.91 4.62
CA PRO A 81 -17.32 5.57 4.97
C PRO A 81 -18.05 4.39 4.30
N GLY A 82 -19.23 4.65 3.74
CA GLY A 82 -20.01 3.64 3.00
C GLY A 82 -19.65 3.53 1.50
N VAL A 83 -18.79 4.43 0.98
CA VAL A 83 -18.35 4.40 -0.41
C VAL A 83 -17.12 3.50 -0.52
N GLY A 84 -17.17 2.50 -1.40
CA GLY A 84 -16.01 1.69 -1.72
C GLY A 84 -15.01 2.46 -2.58
N VAL A 85 -13.72 2.21 -2.40
CA VAL A 85 -12.66 2.81 -3.21
C VAL A 85 -11.81 1.71 -3.84
N LEU A 86 -11.70 1.70 -5.16
CA LEU A 86 -10.84 0.81 -5.94
C LEU A 86 -9.75 1.65 -6.60
N VAL A 87 -8.53 1.50 -6.14
CA VAL A 87 -7.39 2.25 -6.66
C VAL A 87 -6.69 1.45 -7.74
N LEU A 88 -6.39 2.09 -8.86
CA LEU A 88 -5.64 1.53 -9.98
C LEU A 88 -4.23 2.11 -9.98
N SER A 89 -3.24 1.26 -10.15
CA SER A 89 -1.83 1.67 -10.20
C SER A 89 -1.10 1.04 -11.36
N GLN A 90 -0.18 1.78 -11.97
CA GLN A 90 0.70 1.22 -12.99
C GLN A 90 1.78 0.34 -12.37
N PHE A 91 2.23 0.68 -11.17
CA PHE A 91 3.27 -0.04 -10.44
C PHE A 91 2.82 -0.34 -9.01
N LEU A 92 3.40 -1.38 -8.43
CA LEU A 92 3.11 -1.76 -7.06
C LEU A 92 4.05 -1.01 -6.12
N GLU A 93 3.52 0.03 -5.46
CA GLU A 93 4.26 0.82 -4.47
C GLU A 93 3.73 0.55 -3.06
N ASP A 94 4.64 0.11 -2.19
CA ASP A 94 4.29 -0.32 -0.83
C ASP A 94 3.64 0.79 0.00
N SER A 95 4.09 2.06 -0.15
CA SER A 95 3.54 3.22 0.57
C SER A 95 2.05 3.42 0.29
N TYR A 96 1.65 3.39 -0.97
CA TYR A 96 0.26 3.60 -1.40
C TYR A 96 -0.69 2.54 -0.85
N VAL A 97 -0.22 1.29 -0.84
CA VAL A 97 -1.01 0.18 -0.30
C VAL A 97 -1.24 0.35 1.20
N PHE A 98 -0.20 0.78 1.95
CA PHE A 98 -0.32 0.98 3.39
C PHE A 98 -1.26 2.11 3.74
N ASP A 99 -1.14 3.24 3.09
CA ASP A 99 -2.00 4.40 3.31
C ASP A 99 -3.47 4.02 3.05
N LEU A 100 -3.71 3.25 1.98
CA LEU A 100 -5.06 2.82 1.60
C LEU A 100 -5.71 1.88 2.62
N VAL A 101 -4.93 0.99 3.28
CA VAL A 101 -5.45 0.00 4.24
C VAL A 101 -5.20 0.39 5.71
N ALA A 102 -4.63 1.56 6.00
CA ALA A 102 -4.29 2.00 7.35
C ALA A 102 -5.49 1.95 8.31
N ASP A 103 -6.66 2.39 7.84
CA ASP A 103 -7.93 2.40 8.58
C ASP A 103 -8.79 1.14 8.35
N GLY A 104 -8.17 0.06 7.85
CA GLY A 104 -8.84 -1.21 7.55
C GLY A 104 -9.07 -1.43 6.05
N ALA A 105 -9.18 -2.69 5.65
CA ALA A 105 -9.32 -3.09 4.25
C ALA A 105 -10.77 -3.20 3.76
N GLN A 106 -11.76 -2.90 4.60
CA GLN A 106 -13.18 -2.98 4.21
C GLN A 106 -13.54 -1.89 3.19
N GLY A 107 -14.20 -2.28 2.11
CA GLY A 107 -14.56 -1.37 1.02
C GLY A 107 -13.33 -0.84 0.25
N VAL A 108 -12.22 -1.58 0.26
CA VAL A 108 -10.95 -1.15 -0.35
C VAL A 108 -10.50 -2.14 -1.40
N GLY A 109 -10.10 -1.60 -2.56
CA GLY A 109 -9.44 -2.36 -3.60
C GLY A 109 -8.15 -1.69 -4.07
N TYR A 110 -7.17 -2.50 -4.43
CA TYR A 110 -5.94 -2.08 -5.09
C TYR A 110 -5.61 -3.08 -6.20
N LEU A 111 -5.63 -2.62 -7.43
CA LEU A 111 -5.31 -3.43 -8.60
C LEU A 111 -4.25 -2.76 -9.47
N LEU A 112 -3.42 -3.58 -10.09
CA LEU A 112 -2.54 -3.10 -11.15
C LEU A 112 -3.35 -2.85 -12.44
N LYS A 113 -3.06 -1.75 -13.15
CA LYS A 113 -3.76 -1.38 -14.41
C LYS A 113 -3.72 -2.48 -15.47
N GLU A 114 -2.67 -3.30 -15.49
CA GLU A 114 -2.58 -4.47 -16.37
C GLU A 114 -3.69 -5.51 -16.12
N LYS A 115 -4.24 -5.56 -14.92
CA LYS A 115 -5.32 -6.48 -14.54
C LYS A 115 -6.71 -5.99 -15.00
N VAL A 116 -6.86 -4.70 -15.33
CA VAL A 116 -8.12 -4.13 -15.83
C VAL A 116 -8.54 -4.76 -17.16
N GLY A 117 -7.58 -5.25 -17.97
CA GLY A 117 -7.84 -6.00 -19.19
C GLY A 117 -8.56 -7.34 -19.00
N ASN A 118 -8.57 -7.89 -17.80
CA ASN A 118 -9.38 -9.06 -17.44
C ASN A 118 -10.74 -8.58 -16.89
N LEU A 119 -11.74 -8.51 -17.79
CA LEU A 119 -13.07 -7.98 -17.49
C LEU A 119 -13.73 -8.64 -16.28
N GLU A 120 -13.68 -9.96 -16.18
CA GLU A 120 -14.32 -10.71 -15.12
C GLU A 120 -13.68 -10.38 -13.76
N MET A 121 -12.36 -10.40 -13.69
CA MET A 121 -11.61 -10.09 -12.47
C MET A 121 -11.83 -8.63 -12.02
N PHE A 122 -11.83 -7.69 -12.96
CA PHE A 122 -12.02 -6.27 -12.66
C PHE A 122 -13.45 -5.98 -12.16
N THR A 123 -14.47 -6.49 -12.86
CA THR A 123 -15.86 -6.29 -12.46
C THR A 123 -16.19 -6.99 -11.15
N ASP A 124 -15.63 -8.17 -10.86
CA ASP A 124 -15.73 -8.85 -9.57
C ASP A 124 -15.09 -8.02 -8.44
N ALA A 125 -13.92 -7.44 -8.69
CA ALA A 125 -13.28 -6.55 -7.72
C ALA A 125 -14.15 -5.34 -7.39
N VAL A 126 -14.75 -4.68 -8.41
CA VAL A 126 -15.66 -3.54 -8.20
C VAL A 126 -16.88 -3.95 -7.37
N ARG A 127 -17.53 -5.10 -7.70
CA ARG A 127 -18.67 -5.62 -6.91
C ARG A 127 -18.28 -5.88 -5.46
N ARG A 128 -17.16 -6.56 -5.25
CA ARG A 128 -16.66 -6.90 -3.91
C ARG A 128 -16.39 -5.67 -3.07
N VAL A 129 -15.80 -4.64 -3.64
CA VAL A 129 -15.54 -3.35 -2.98
C VAL A 129 -16.85 -2.62 -2.68
N ALA A 130 -17.82 -2.63 -3.61
CA ALA A 130 -19.16 -2.05 -3.40
C ALA A 130 -19.92 -2.71 -2.23
N ASP A 131 -19.74 -4.02 -2.04
CA ASP A 131 -20.35 -4.79 -0.95
C ASP A 131 -19.57 -4.65 0.38
N GLY A 132 -18.59 -3.75 0.45
CA GLY A 132 -17.77 -3.52 1.65
C GLY A 132 -16.66 -4.57 1.86
N GLY A 133 -16.44 -5.48 0.91
CA GLY A 133 -15.33 -6.42 0.92
C GLY A 133 -14.02 -5.78 0.47
N SER A 134 -12.96 -6.58 0.37
CA SER A 134 -11.67 -6.11 -0.14
C SER A 134 -11.29 -6.80 -1.45
N ALA A 135 -10.63 -6.06 -2.34
CA ALA A 135 -10.12 -6.55 -3.62
C ALA A 135 -8.64 -6.14 -3.76
N LEU A 136 -7.76 -6.90 -3.11
CA LEU A 136 -6.32 -6.66 -3.15
C LEU A 136 -5.66 -7.71 -4.05
N ASP A 137 -4.77 -7.25 -4.93
CA ASP A 137 -3.94 -8.14 -5.73
C ASP A 137 -3.11 -9.06 -4.80
N PRO A 138 -2.93 -10.35 -5.11
CA PRO A 138 -2.12 -11.26 -4.30
C PRO A 138 -0.70 -10.75 -4.04
N ASP A 139 -0.08 -10.07 -5.00
CA ASP A 139 1.24 -9.47 -4.83
C ASP A 139 1.24 -8.33 -3.82
N VAL A 140 0.13 -7.56 -3.77
CA VAL A 140 -0.12 -6.52 -2.76
C VAL A 140 -0.21 -7.16 -1.37
N VAL A 141 -0.98 -8.24 -1.24
CA VAL A 141 -1.14 -8.97 0.03
C VAL A 141 0.19 -9.54 0.51
N ALA A 142 0.98 -10.14 -0.38
CA ALA A 142 2.29 -10.69 -0.05
C ALA A 142 3.25 -9.61 0.49
N ARG A 143 3.23 -8.40 -0.08
CA ARG A 143 4.01 -7.25 0.40
C ARG A 143 3.54 -6.73 1.76
N LEU A 144 2.23 -6.60 1.96
CA LEU A 144 1.65 -6.21 3.25
C LEU A 144 2.09 -7.15 4.38
N VAL A 145 1.99 -8.46 4.14
CA VAL A 145 2.42 -9.49 5.11
C VAL A 145 3.92 -9.42 5.35
N GLY A 146 4.72 -9.31 4.27
CA GLY A 146 6.18 -9.22 4.36
C GLY A 146 6.65 -7.99 5.16
N ARG A 147 6.01 -6.84 4.99
CA ARG A 147 6.35 -5.61 5.72
C ARG A 147 5.91 -5.69 7.20
N LYS A 148 4.73 -6.24 7.47
CA LYS A 148 4.28 -6.45 8.86
C LYS A 148 5.26 -7.34 9.65
N GLN A 149 5.81 -8.37 9.01
CA GLN A 149 6.85 -9.20 9.61
C GLN A 149 8.14 -8.42 9.86
N LYS A 150 8.55 -7.55 8.94
CA LYS A 150 9.77 -6.73 9.08
C LYS A 150 9.62 -5.66 10.16
N ALA A 151 8.51 -4.95 10.20
CA ALA A 151 8.21 -3.98 11.26
C ALA A 151 8.21 -4.66 12.63
N SER A 152 7.60 -5.85 12.75
CA SER A 152 7.63 -6.67 13.97
C SER A 152 9.04 -7.05 14.41
N LEU A 153 9.98 -7.30 13.47
CA LEU A 153 11.38 -7.58 13.79
C LEU A 153 12.09 -6.37 14.43
N ILE A 154 11.88 -5.17 13.86
CA ILE A 154 12.45 -3.94 14.41
C ILE A 154 11.83 -3.57 15.76
N ASP A 155 10.52 -3.79 15.90
CA ASP A 155 9.81 -3.55 17.16
C ASP A 155 10.23 -4.53 18.26
N SER A 156 10.75 -5.70 17.90
CA SER A 156 11.33 -6.66 18.85
C SER A 156 12.66 -6.21 19.45
N LEU A 157 13.32 -5.21 18.84
CA LEU A 157 14.59 -4.68 19.33
C LEU A 157 14.36 -3.79 20.56
N THR A 158 15.21 -3.96 21.55
CA THR A 158 15.30 -3.02 22.67
C THR A 158 15.80 -1.65 22.18
N PRO A 159 15.55 -0.54 22.90
CA PRO A 159 16.10 0.76 22.53
C PRO A 159 17.61 0.73 22.28
N ARG A 160 18.35 -0.01 23.10
CA ARG A 160 19.80 -0.13 22.99
C ARG A 160 20.26 -0.92 21.76
N GLU A 161 19.54 -1.99 21.42
CA GLU A 161 19.81 -2.76 20.19
C GLU A 161 19.50 -1.93 18.94
N ARG A 162 18.47 -1.09 18.98
CA ARG A 162 18.13 -0.18 17.89
C ARG A 162 19.23 0.87 17.67
N GLU A 163 19.76 1.49 18.76
CA GLU A 163 20.89 2.41 18.68
C GLU A 163 22.12 1.74 18.06
N VAL A 164 22.46 0.53 18.53
CA VAL A 164 23.58 -0.25 17.98
C VAL A 164 23.36 -0.55 16.50
N LEU A 165 22.16 -0.96 16.11
CA LEU A 165 21.87 -1.27 14.71
C LEU A 165 21.93 -0.03 13.80
N THR A 166 21.47 1.13 14.27
CA THR A 166 21.60 2.40 13.56
C THR A 166 23.08 2.73 13.28
N LEU A 167 23.94 2.64 14.31
CA LEU A 167 25.37 2.89 14.14
C LEU A 167 26.06 1.84 13.25
N ILE A 168 25.56 0.61 13.24
CA ILE A 168 26.00 -0.40 12.26
C ILE A 168 25.61 0.02 10.84
N ALA A 169 24.42 0.54 10.64
CA ALA A 169 23.94 0.99 9.33
C ALA A 169 24.73 2.22 8.83
N GLU A 170 25.24 3.05 9.73
CA GLU A 170 26.17 4.15 9.43
C GLU A 170 27.60 3.66 9.09
N GLY A 171 27.86 2.36 9.13
CA GLY A 171 29.16 1.78 8.81
C GLY A 171 30.17 1.75 9.96
N ARG A 172 29.76 2.03 11.20
CA ARG A 172 30.66 2.03 12.37
C ARG A 172 31.14 0.61 12.71
N SER A 173 32.39 0.47 13.11
CA SER A 173 32.91 -0.78 13.70
C SER A 173 32.41 -0.97 15.14
N ASN A 174 32.53 -2.18 15.71
CA ASN A 174 32.16 -2.42 17.12
C ASN A 174 32.96 -1.53 18.07
N GLY A 175 34.23 -1.26 17.77
CA GLY A 175 35.06 -0.32 18.53
C GLY A 175 34.54 1.13 18.45
N GLY A 176 34.15 1.58 17.25
CA GLY A 176 33.54 2.90 17.04
C GLY A 176 32.21 3.06 17.77
N ILE A 177 31.37 2.02 17.73
CA ILE A 177 30.09 1.98 18.47
C ILE A 177 30.32 2.00 19.98
N ALA A 178 31.30 1.21 20.48
CA ALA A 178 31.66 1.16 21.88
C ALA A 178 32.12 2.54 22.41
N HIS A 179 32.90 3.26 21.62
CA HIS A 179 33.34 4.62 21.92
C HIS A 179 32.15 5.60 21.94
N GLU A 180 31.32 5.59 20.92
CA GLU A 180 30.14 6.47 20.78
C GLU A 180 29.14 6.31 21.93
N LEU A 181 28.84 5.05 22.26
CA LEU A 181 27.85 4.70 23.27
C LEU A 181 28.39 4.60 24.70
N VAL A 182 29.70 4.87 24.87
CA VAL A 182 30.43 4.83 26.16
C VAL A 182 30.25 3.46 26.86
N VAL A 183 30.48 2.37 26.12
CA VAL A 183 30.40 0.99 26.61
C VAL A 183 31.62 0.18 26.18
N THR A 184 31.72 -1.06 26.65
CA THR A 184 32.79 -1.98 26.22
C THR A 184 32.47 -2.59 24.85
N VAL A 185 33.49 -2.96 24.09
CA VAL A 185 33.33 -3.69 22.82
C VAL A 185 32.56 -4.99 23.03
N ALA A 186 32.85 -5.73 24.13
CA ALA A 186 32.12 -6.94 24.47
C ALA A 186 30.61 -6.71 24.74
N ALA A 187 30.23 -5.53 25.23
CA ALA A 187 28.82 -5.17 25.37
C ALA A 187 28.16 -4.96 24.00
N VAL A 188 28.85 -4.28 23.07
CA VAL A 188 28.36 -4.10 21.69
C VAL A 188 28.22 -5.47 21.01
N GLU A 189 29.19 -6.37 21.13
CA GLU A 189 29.13 -7.71 20.54
C GLU A 189 27.92 -8.53 21.03
N ARG A 190 27.59 -8.41 22.32
CA ARG A 190 26.36 -9.04 22.86
C ARG A 190 25.10 -8.48 22.22
N HIS A 191 25.00 -7.16 22.05
CA HIS A 191 23.86 -6.55 21.36
C HIS A 191 23.80 -6.98 19.88
N VAL A 192 24.94 -7.01 19.18
CA VAL A 192 25.02 -7.49 17.80
C VAL A 192 24.54 -8.94 17.65
N THR A 193 24.97 -9.81 18.57
CA THR A 193 24.51 -11.21 18.59
C THR A 193 23.01 -11.31 18.82
N SER A 194 22.48 -10.59 19.80
CA SER A 194 21.05 -10.55 20.09
C SER A 194 20.23 -10.02 18.89
N ILE A 195 20.73 -8.99 18.19
CA ILE A 195 20.09 -8.48 16.96
C ILE A 195 20.06 -9.57 15.89
N PHE A 196 21.18 -10.29 15.67
CA PHE A 196 21.24 -11.37 14.69
C PHE A 196 20.26 -12.50 15.01
N ASP A 197 20.16 -12.88 16.28
CA ASP A 197 19.23 -13.92 16.73
C ASP A 197 17.77 -13.50 16.50
N LYS A 198 17.41 -12.27 16.91
CA LYS A 198 16.08 -11.70 16.67
C LYS A 198 15.72 -11.58 15.18
N PHE A 199 16.71 -11.31 14.34
CA PHE A 199 16.54 -11.23 12.89
C PHE A 199 16.63 -12.60 12.20
N GLY A 200 16.86 -13.69 12.92
CA GLY A 200 17.03 -15.03 12.36
C GLY A 200 18.24 -15.15 11.46
N LEU A 201 19.32 -14.41 11.75
CA LEU A 201 20.54 -14.41 10.94
C LEU A 201 21.54 -15.42 11.51
N HIS A 202 21.44 -16.66 11.03
CA HIS A 202 22.36 -17.73 11.41
C HIS A 202 23.72 -17.59 10.72
N GLN A 203 24.75 -18.18 11.34
CA GLN A 203 26.09 -18.17 10.77
C GLN A 203 26.11 -19.04 9.49
N SER A 204 26.56 -18.46 8.40
CA SER A 204 26.74 -19.14 7.11
C SER A 204 28.06 -18.70 6.47
N PRO A 205 28.80 -19.62 5.81
CA PRO A 205 30.04 -19.26 5.13
C PRO A 205 29.84 -18.30 3.96
N ASP A 206 28.64 -18.29 3.37
CA ASP A 206 28.34 -17.54 2.16
C ASP A 206 27.67 -16.20 2.39
N GLN A 207 27.43 -15.81 3.66
CA GLN A 207 26.67 -14.62 4.00
C GLN A 207 27.28 -13.79 5.13
N HIS A 208 27.33 -12.48 4.92
CA HIS A 208 27.75 -11.52 5.94
C HIS A 208 26.54 -11.05 6.76
N ARG A 209 26.33 -11.63 7.95
CA ARG A 209 25.20 -11.30 8.84
C ARG A 209 25.06 -9.81 9.12
N ARG A 210 26.16 -9.09 9.27
CA ARG A 210 26.17 -7.65 9.51
C ARG A 210 25.52 -6.87 8.33
N VAL A 211 25.87 -7.25 7.10
CA VAL A 211 25.27 -6.67 5.89
C VAL A 211 23.79 -7.00 5.81
N LEU A 212 23.43 -8.25 6.07
CA LEU A 212 22.02 -8.68 6.07
C LEU A 212 21.18 -7.95 7.12
N ALA A 213 21.74 -7.69 8.31
CA ALA A 213 21.06 -6.94 9.36
C ALA A 213 20.77 -5.49 8.91
N VAL A 214 21.76 -4.83 8.29
CA VAL A 214 21.58 -3.49 7.73
C VAL A 214 20.54 -3.47 6.61
N LEU A 215 20.59 -4.43 5.69
CA LEU A 215 19.61 -4.52 4.61
C LEU A 215 18.17 -4.77 5.13
N LYS A 216 18.02 -5.56 6.20
CA LYS A 216 16.71 -5.74 6.86
C LYS A 216 16.26 -4.47 7.56
N TYR A 217 17.16 -3.71 8.16
CA TYR A 217 16.87 -2.44 8.83
C TYR A 217 16.45 -1.34 7.84
N LEU A 218 17.21 -1.15 6.75
CA LEU A 218 16.94 -0.10 5.76
C LEU A 218 15.71 -0.36 4.88
N LYS A 219 15.25 -1.62 4.81
CA LYS A 219 14.06 -2.01 4.04
C LYS A 219 12.80 -2.16 4.92
N ALA A 220 12.87 -1.83 6.19
CA ALA A 220 11.75 -1.87 7.12
C ALA A 220 11.12 -0.51 7.29
#